data_2db036fdaaaa33b8cd4ad658e2d8afb5
#
_entry.id   2db036fdaaaa33b8cd4ad658e2d8afb5
#
_cell.length_a   1.000
_cell.length_b   1.000
_cell.length_c   1.000
_cell.angle_alpha   90.00
_cell.angle_beta   90.00
_cell.angle_gamma   90.00
#
_symmetry.space_group_name_H-M   'P 1'
#
loop_
_entity.id
_entity.type
_entity.pdbx_description
1 polymer ?
#
loop_
_entity_poly.entity_id
_entity_poly.type
_entity_poly.pdbx_seq_one_letter_code
_entity_poly.pdbx_strand_id
1 'polypeptide(L)'
;MSTSARRARFRAILAGDACMHPASVHDPIAARIATDLGFETAMFAGSIASIAVLGAPDLILVTLTEFAEQARRICRAGAPPLMVDADHGYGNALNVMRTVQELETAGVAALTIEDTDLPRAHGAGEPGLLTLEAGLGKIHAALSAREDASLVIVARTSAVNLVG
;
A
#
# COMPACT_ATOMS: atom_id res chain seq x y z
N MET A 1 -5.09 -14.52 -13.51
CA MET A 1 -5.78 -13.24 -13.80
C MET A 1 -4.72 -12.21 -14.17
N SER A 2 -4.95 -11.38 -15.22
CA SER A 2 -4.03 -10.27 -15.57
C SER A 2 -4.06 -9.16 -14.52
N THR A 3 -3.05 -8.29 -14.51
CA THR A 3 -3.01 -7.12 -13.60
C THR A 3 -4.21 -6.21 -13.81
N SER A 4 -4.54 -5.89 -15.07
CA SER A 4 -5.71 -5.06 -15.39
C SER A 4 -7.03 -5.69 -14.89
N ALA A 5 -7.18 -7.01 -15.01
CA ALA A 5 -8.39 -7.69 -14.52
C ALA A 5 -8.47 -7.65 -12.98
N ARG A 6 -7.34 -7.75 -12.26
CA ARG A 6 -7.33 -7.57 -10.80
C ARG A 6 -7.71 -6.16 -10.38
N ARG A 7 -7.17 -5.14 -11.06
CA ARG A 7 -7.52 -3.73 -10.80
C ARG A 7 -8.99 -3.45 -11.06
N ALA A 8 -9.52 -3.93 -12.19
CA ALA A 8 -10.94 -3.80 -12.50
C ALA A 8 -11.83 -4.46 -11.45
N ARG A 9 -11.45 -5.67 -10.97
CA ARG A 9 -12.16 -6.35 -9.88
C ARG A 9 -12.11 -5.56 -8.57
N PHE A 10 -10.96 -4.99 -8.21
CA PHE A 10 -10.84 -4.16 -7.01
C PHE A 10 -11.75 -2.94 -7.08
N ARG A 11 -11.81 -2.26 -8.23
CA ARG A 11 -12.74 -1.14 -8.44
C ARG A 11 -14.20 -1.55 -8.35
N ALA A 12 -14.55 -2.72 -8.87
CA ALA A 12 -15.91 -3.25 -8.75
C ALA A 12 -16.29 -3.51 -7.28
N ILE A 13 -15.36 -4.01 -6.46
CA ILE A 13 -15.56 -4.16 -5.01
C ILE A 13 -15.83 -2.80 -4.36
N LEU A 14 -15.03 -1.78 -4.68
CA LEU A 14 -15.21 -0.42 -4.11
C LEU A 14 -16.53 0.24 -4.56
N ALA A 15 -17.04 -0.11 -5.72
CA ALA A 15 -18.31 0.42 -6.24
C ALA A 15 -19.54 -0.36 -5.73
N GLY A 16 -19.33 -1.47 -5.04
CA GLY A 16 -20.40 -2.30 -4.47
C GLY A 16 -20.82 -1.86 -3.08
N ASP A 17 -21.89 -2.48 -2.57
CA ASP A 17 -22.48 -2.16 -1.27
C ASP A 17 -21.99 -3.07 -0.13
N ALA A 18 -21.25 -4.14 -0.46
CA ALA A 18 -20.80 -5.11 0.53
C ALA A 18 -19.47 -4.68 1.17
N CYS A 19 -19.39 -4.79 2.49
CA CYS A 19 -18.14 -4.63 3.21
C CYS A 19 -17.30 -5.91 3.06
N MET A 20 -16.09 -5.77 2.50
CA MET A 20 -15.18 -6.88 2.28
C MET A 20 -14.05 -6.88 3.31
N HIS A 21 -13.70 -8.07 3.80
CA HIS A 21 -12.52 -8.27 4.64
C HIS A 21 -11.36 -8.76 3.77
N PRO A 22 -10.28 -7.99 3.62
CA PRO A 22 -9.11 -8.45 2.87
C PRO A 22 -8.38 -9.54 3.65
N ALA A 23 -7.87 -10.55 2.96
CA ALA A 23 -6.92 -11.48 3.55
C ALA A 23 -5.60 -10.75 3.83
N SER A 24 -5.07 -10.86 5.06
CA SER A 24 -3.70 -10.41 5.34
C SER A 24 -2.72 -11.39 4.73
N VAL A 25 -1.88 -10.92 3.80
CA VAL A 25 -0.89 -11.76 3.11
C VAL A 25 0.49 -11.15 3.22
N HIS A 26 1.50 -11.97 3.35
CA HIS A 26 2.88 -11.53 3.53
C HIS A 26 3.86 -12.20 2.55
N ASP A 27 3.44 -13.28 1.89
CA ASP A 27 4.26 -14.04 0.96
C ASP A 27 3.41 -14.75 -0.11
N PRO A 28 4.04 -15.41 -1.10
CA PRO A 28 3.35 -16.19 -2.12
C PRO A 28 2.48 -17.33 -1.58
N ILE A 29 2.85 -17.96 -0.47
CA ILE A 29 2.09 -19.06 0.11
C ILE A 29 0.80 -18.53 0.73
N ALA A 30 0.88 -17.48 1.54
CA ALA A 30 -0.29 -16.81 2.12
C ALA A 30 -1.25 -16.31 1.03
N ALA A 31 -0.71 -15.77 -0.08
CA ALA A 31 -1.52 -15.33 -1.22
C ALA A 31 -2.28 -16.50 -1.90
N ARG A 32 -1.63 -17.66 -2.05
CA ARG A 32 -2.29 -18.86 -2.60
C ARG A 32 -3.38 -19.36 -1.68
N ILE A 33 -3.10 -19.47 -0.38
CA ILE A 33 -4.09 -19.86 0.63
C ILE A 33 -5.31 -18.93 0.59
N ALA A 34 -5.07 -17.60 0.55
CA ALA A 34 -6.15 -16.62 0.45
C ALA A 34 -7.01 -16.82 -0.81
N THR A 35 -6.38 -17.13 -1.94
CA THR A 35 -7.07 -17.42 -3.20
C THR A 35 -7.90 -18.70 -3.10
N ASP A 36 -7.33 -19.78 -2.56
CA ASP A 36 -7.99 -21.08 -2.43
C ASP A 36 -9.17 -21.03 -1.44
N LEU A 37 -9.10 -20.16 -0.43
CA LEU A 37 -10.18 -19.89 0.52
C LEU A 37 -11.26 -18.93 -0.03
N GLY A 38 -11.09 -18.41 -1.24
CA GLY A 38 -12.08 -17.56 -1.90
C GLY A 38 -12.11 -16.11 -1.46
N PHE A 39 -11.04 -15.59 -0.82
CA PHE A 39 -10.95 -14.17 -0.51
C PHE A 39 -11.02 -13.33 -1.79
N GLU A 40 -11.82 -12.27 -1.79
CA GLU A 40 -12.02 -11.42 -2.95
C GLU A 40 -10.93 -10.36 -3.12
N THR A 41 -10.27 -9.99 -2.03
CA THR A 41 -9.16 -9.02 -1.99
C THR A 41 -8.15 -9.42 -0.93
N ALA A 42 -6.94 -8.92 -1.04
CA ALA A 42 -5.85 -9.14 -0.09
C ALA A 42 -5.18 -7.81 0.30
N MET A 43 -4.56 -7.79 1.47
CA MET A 43 -3.80 -6.67 2.01
C MET A 43 -2.39 -7.10 2.38
N PHE A 44 -1.39 -6.35 1.94
CA PHE A 44 -0.02 -6.44 2.40
C PHE A 44 0.32 -5.15 3.15
N ALA A 45 0.27 -5.21 4.48
CA ALA A 45 0.47 -4.08 5.36
C ALA A 45 1.96 -3.78 5.59
N GLY A 46 2.31 -2.52 5.86
CA GLY A 46 3.69 -2.10 6.16
C GLY A 46 4.27 -2.81 7.39
N SER A 47 3.49 -2.93 8.47
CA SER A 47 3.90 -3.66 9.68
C SER A 47 4.17 -5.14 9.42
N ILE A 48 3.35 -5.77 8.57
CA ILE A 48 3.57 -7.17 8.15
C ILE A 48 4.81 -7.28 7.26
N ALA A 49 5.07 -6.29 6.41
CA ALA A 49 6.29 -6.24 5.60
C ALA A 49 7.54 -6.15 6.50
N SER A 50 7.52 -5.30 7.52
CA SER A 50 8.63 -5.15 8.47
C SER A 50 9.01 -6.48 9.11
N ILE A 51 8.05 -7.25 9.59
CA ILE A 51 8.34 -8.56 10.20
C ILE A 51 8.68 -9.64 9.17
N ALA A 52 7.99 -9.68 8.03
CA ALA A 52 8.15 -10.74 7.05
C ALA A 52 9.41 -10.59 6.17
N VAL A 53 9.85 -9.35 5.91
CA VAL A 53 11.00 -9.05 5.04
C VAL A 53 12.28 -8.86 5.87
N LEU A 54 12.18 -8.12 6.99
CA LEU A 54 13.35 -7.77 7.81
C LEU A 54 13.44 -8.54 9.13
N GLY A 55 12.34 -9.16 9.60
CA GLY A 55 12.29 -9.69 10.96
C GLY A 55 12.41 -8.59 12.03
N ALA A 56 11.96 -7.37 11.71
CA ALA A 56 12.10 -6.18 12.53
C ALA A 56 10.73 -5.58 12.90
N PRO A 57 10.66 -4.80 13.98
CA PRO A 57 9.44 -4.05 14.30
C PRO A 57 9.15 -2.98 13.24
N ASP A 58 7.89 -2.50 13.24
CA ASP A 58 7.42 -1.47 12.30
C ASP A 58 7.96 -0.08 12.67
N LEU A 59 9.14 0.23 12.17
CA LEU A 59 9.86 1.49 12.37
C LEU A 59 10.21 2.17 11.05
N ILE A 60 9.49 1.84 9.97
CA ILE A 60 9.71 2.38 8.62
C ILE A 60 11.15 2.11 8.14
N LEU A 61 11.62 0.87 8.36
CA LEU A 61 12.96 0.44 7.96
C LEU A 61 12.99 -0.28 6.62
N VAL A 62 11.86 -0.85 6.19
CA VAL A 62 11.74 -1.53 4.89
C VAL A 62 11.93 -0.51 3.78
N THR A 63 12.84 -0.81 2.86
CA THR A 63 13.05 0.04 1.68
C THR A 63 11.95 -0.18 0.64
N LEU A 64 11.70 0.82 -0.20
CA LEU A 64 10.75 0.69 -1.32
C LEU A 64 11.08 -0.52 -2.20
N THR A 65 12.35 -0.79 -2.47
CA THR A 65 12.77 -1.92 -3.30
C THR A 65 12.38 -3.25 -2.69
N GLU A 66 12.66 -3.46 -1.41
CA GLU A 66 12.31 -4.69 -0.69
C GLU A 66 10.79 -4.88 -0.65
N PHE A 67 10.05 -3.81 -0.37
CA PHE A 67 8.59 -3.85 -0.34
C PHE A 67 7.98 -4.19 -1.71
N ALA A 68 8.41 -3.50 -2.77
CA ALA A 68 7.92 -3.71 -4.13
C ALA A 68 8.29 -5.12 -4.66
N GLU A 69 9.47 -5.63 -4.33
CA GLU A 69 9.84 -7.00 -4.69
C GLU A 69 8.95 -8.04 -4.00
N GLN A 70 8.64 -7.85 -2.72
CA GLN A 70 7.74 -8.76 -2.02
C GLN A 70 6.32 -8.68 -2.58
N ALA A 71 5.80 -7.47 -2.83
CA ALA A 71 4.50 -7.28 -3.49
C ALA A 71 4.45 -7.98 -4.86
N ARG A 72 5.52 -7.88 -5.64
CA ARG A 72 5.65 -8.55 -6.95
C ARG A 72 5.57 -10.07 -6.82
N ARG A 73 6.26 -10.66 -5.83
CA ARG A 73 6.22 -12.12 -5.55
C ARG A 73 4.80 -12.57 -5.18
N ILE A 74 4.12 -11.80 -4.32
CA ILE A 74 2.73 -12.04 -3.92
C ILE A 74 1.80 -11.98 -5.16
N CYS A 75 1.91 -10.94 -5.96
CA CYS A 75 1.09 -10.77 -7.18
C CYS A 75 1.33 -11.90 -8.20
N ARG A 76 2.59 -12.32 -8.38
CA ARG A 76 2.95 -13.42 -9.31
C ARG A 76 2.39 -14.77 -8.87
N ALA A 77 2.21 -15.00 -7.58
CA ALA A 77 1.64 -16.24 -7.05
C ALA A 77 0.14 -16.38 -7.34
N GLY A 78 -0.50 -15.35 -7.90
CA GLY A 78 -1.92 -15.38 -8.23
C GLY A 78 -2.80 -14.85 -7.11
N ALA A 79 -2.30 -13.95 -6.29
CA ALA A 79 -3.07 -13.29 -5.23
C ALA A 79 -4.40 -12.72 -5.75
N PRO A 80 -5.43 -12.63 -4.89
CA PRO A 80 -6.57 -11.75 -5.15
C PRO A 80 -6.10 -10.32 -5.42
N PRO A 81 -6.96 -9.40 -5.89
CA PRO A 81 -6.61 -7.99 -6.00
C PRO A 81 -5.90 -7.51 -4.74
N LEU A 82 -4.60 -7.16 -4.85
CA LEU A 82 -3.75 -6.80 -3.72
C LEU A 82 -3.79 -5.30 -3.48
N MET A 83 -4.20 -4.90 -2.30
CA MET A 83 -3.94 -3.56 -1.75
C MET A 83 -2.69 -3.61 -0.90
N VAL A 84 -1.86 -2.58 -0.96
CA VAL A 84 -0.66 -2.47 -0.13
C VAL A 84 -0.65 -1.18 0.67
N ASP A 85 -0.05 -1.22 1.85
CA ASP A 85 0.21 -0.02 2.65
C ASP A 85 1.59 0.52 2.30
N ALA A 86 1.62 1.62 1.55
CA ALA A 86 2.86 2.28 1.18
C ALA A 86 3.27 3.37 2.20
N ASP A 87 2.76 3.28 3.42
CA ASP A 87 3.07 4.18 4.53
C ASP A 87 3.01 5.67 4.10
N HIS A 88 4.06 6.43 4.36
CA HIS A 88 4.20 7.84 3.99
C HIS A 88 4.62 8.05 2.51
N GLY A 89 4.69 6.99 1.69
CA GLY A 89 5.12 7.03 0.29
C GLY A 89 6.65 7.10 0.10
N TYR A 90 7.41 6.68 1.11
CA TYR A 90 8.88 6.58 1.13
C TYR A 90 9.62 7.93 0.95
N GLY A 91 8.96 9.03 1.29
CA GLY A 91 9.58 10.36 1.29
C GLY A 91 8.65 11.49 0.85
N ASN A 92 9.18 12.46 0.11
CA ASN A 92 8.41 13.59 -0.40
C ASN A 92 7.59 13.23 -1.67
N ALA A 93 6.95 14.23 -2.30
CA ALA A 93 6.13 14.02 -3.49
C ALA A 93 6.87 13.31 -4.65
N LEU A 94 8.17 13.59 -4.85
CA LEU A 94 8.97 12.93 -5.89
C LEU A 94 9.21 11.44 -5.55
N ASN A 95 9.43 11.12 -4.28
CA ASN A 95 9.55 9.74 -3.82
C ASN A 95 8.23 8.99 -4.01
N VAL A 96 7.09 9.65 -3.72
CA VAL A 96 5.76 9.10 -3.96
C VAL A 96 5.54 8.74 -5.42
N MET A 97 5.97 9.57 -6.37
CA MET A 97 5.89 9.24 -7.79
C MET A 97 6.63 7.92 -8.09
N ARG A 98 7.86 7.78 -7.57
CA ARG A 98 8.64 6.55 -7.73
C ARG A 98 7.96 5.35 -7.06
N THR A 99 7.39 5.54 -5.88
CA THR A 99 6.65 4.50 -5.15
C THR A 99 5.49 3.96 -5.95
N VAL A 100 4.71 4.84 -6.56
CA VAL A 100 3.60 4.46 -7.43
C VAL A 100 4.08 3.65 -8.62
N GLN A 101 5.12 4.09 -9.31
CA GLN A 101 5.69 3.39 -10.48
C GLN A 101 6.15 1.98 -10.13
N GLU A 102 6.88 1.82 -9.02
CA GLU A 102 7.37 0.50 -8.59
C GLU A 102 6.23 -0.44 -8.20
N LEU A 103 5.26 0.04 -7.41
CA LEU A 103 4.13 -0.78 -6.98
C LEU A 103 3.17 -1.09 -8.12
N GLU A 104 2.96 -0.14 -9.03
CA GLU A 104 2.20 -0.37 -10.25
C GLU A 104 2.81 -1.49 -11.10
N THR A 105 4.13 -1.44 -11.30
CA THR A 105 4.90 -2.47 -12.01
C THR A 105 4.90 -3.81 -11.26
N ALA A 106 4.88 -3.80 -9.92
CA ALA A 106 4.73 -5.00 -9.11
C ALA A 106 3.37 -5.70 -9.28
N GLY A 107 2.37 -5.00 -9.81
CA GLY A 107 1.06 -5.56 -10.15
C GLY A 107 0.00 -5.40 -9.07
N VAL A 108 0.16 -4.46 -8.14
CA VAL A 108 -0.85 -4.17 -7.11
C VAL A 108 -2.12 -3.57 -7.73
N ALA A 109 -3.23 -3.74 -7.04
CA ALA A 109 -4.52 -3.17 -7.43
C ALA A 109 -4.80 -1.83 -6.76
N ALA A 110 -4.25 -1.62 -5.57
CA ALA A 110 -4.38 -0.39 -4.81
C ALA A 110 -3.16 -0.17 -3.92
N LEU A 111 -2.89 1.08 -3.56
CA LEU A 111 -1.92 1.44 -2.54
C LEU A 111 -2.43 2.60 -1.69
N THR A 112 -2.10 2.59 -0.39
CA THR A 112 -2.38 3.70 0.52
C THR A 112 -1.16 4.62 0.60
N ILE A 113 -1.40 5.91 0.82
CA ILE A 113 -0.38 6.90 1.17
C ILE A 113 -0.96 7.75 2.28
N GLU A 114 -0.23 7.89 3.40
CA GLU A 114 -0.68 8.61 4.56
C GLU A 114 0.01 9.97 4.76
N ASP A 115 -0.63 10.80 5.57
CA ASP A 115 -0.20 12.14 5.93
C ASP A 115 0.63 12.20 7.23
N THR A 116 1.00 11.06 7.81
CA THR A 116 1.88 11.01 8.97
C THR A 116 3.30 11.43 8.59
N ASP A 117 3.93 12.27 9.44
CA ASP A 117 5.32 12.70 9.24
C ASP A 117 6.29 11.59 9.65
N LEU A 118 6.71 10.80 8.66
CA LEU A 118 7.54 9.61 8.80
C LEU A 118 8.76 9.66 7.87
N PRO A 119 9.85 8.94 8.21
CA PRO A 119 10.12 8.24 9.46
C PRO A 119 10.38 9.20 10.62
N ARG A 120 10.02 8.79 11.84
CA ARG A 120 10.32 9.60 13.03
C ARG A 120 11.81 9.74 13.24
N ALA A 121 12.25 10.92 13.67
CA ALA A 121 13.63 11.10 14.13
C ALA A 121 13.91 10.23 15.37
N HIS A 122 15.13 9.73 15.48
CA HIS A 122 15.53 8.93 16.65
C HIS A 122 15.35 9.74 17.94
N GLY A 123 14.65 9.16 18.91
CA GLY A 123 14.35 9.81 20.19
C GLY A 123 13.20 10.81 20.15
N ALA A 124 12.53 11.02 19.01
CA ALA A 124 11.33 11.82 18.93
C ALA A 124 10.14 11.11 19.61
N GLY A 125 9.17 11.91 20.08
CA GLY A 125 7.89 11.44 20.61
C GLY A 125 6.98 10.86 19.50
N GLU A 126 5.66 10.95 19.68
CA GLU A 126 4.69 10.53 18.66
C GLU A 126 4.88 11.29 17.35
N PRO A 127 4.60 10.65 16.19
CA PRO A 127 4.71 11.32 14.91
C PRO A 127 3.68 12.46 14.80
N GLY A 128 4.04 13.52 14.08
CA GLY A 128 3.11 14.57 13.70
C GLY A 128 2.39 14.26 12.38
N LEU A 129 1.53 15.20 11.99
CA LEU A 129 0.95 15.22 10.66
C LEU A 129 1.74 16.17 9.75
N LEU A 130 1.81 15.86 8.49
CA LEU A 130 2.21 16.80 7.45
C LEU A 130 1.23 17.97 7.38
N THR A 131 1.66 19.10 6.84
CA THR A 131 0.71 20.15 6.48
C THR A 131 -0.28 19.62 5.43
N LEU A 132 -1.50 20.15 5.43
CA LEU A 132 -2.52 19.79 4.44
C LEU A 132 -1.99 19.94 3.00
N GLU A 133 -1.25 21.02 2.72
CA GLU A 133 -0.64 21.26 1.41
C GLU A 133 0.36 20.17 1.03
N ALA A 134 1.23 19.76 1.94
CA ALA A 134 2.19 18.68 1.71
C ALA A 134 1.50 17.33 1.49
N GLY A 135 0.48 17.01 2.28
CA GLY A 135 -0.35 15.81 2.13
C GLY A 135 -1.05 15.77 0.77
N LEU A 136 -1.73 16.85 0.39
CA LEU A 136 -2.37 16.98 -0.93
C LEU A 136 -1.35 16.88 -2.07
N GLY A 137 -0.17 17.49 -1.91
CA GLY A 137 0.91 17.41 -2.88
C GLY A 137 1.36 15.97 -3.14
N LYS A 138 1.46 15.14 -2.10
CA LYS A 138 1.77 13.70 -2.23
C LYS A 138 0.69 12.96 -3.02
N ILE A 139 -0.60 13.20 -2.73
CA ILE A 139 -1.69 12.52 -3.44
C ILE A 139 -1.76 12.96 -4.90
N HIS A 140 -1.57 14.25 -5.20
CA HIS A 140 -1.48 14.73 -6.58
C HIS A 140 -0.30 14.08 -7.33
N ALA A 141 0.87 13.98 -6.68
CA ALA A 141 2.03 13.30 -7.26
C ALA A 141 1.74 11.83 -7.55
N ALA A 142 1.07 11.12 -6.63
CA ALA A 142 0.67 9.73 -6.81
C ALA A 142 -0.28 9.56 -8.02
N LEU A 143 -1.29 10.40 -8.12
CA LEU A 143 -2.24 10.37 -9.22
C LEU A 143 -1.60 10.70 -10.57
N SER A 144 -0.61 11.59 -10.59
CA SER A 144 0.12 11.98 -11.80
C SER A 144 1.11 10.92 -12.27
N ALA A 145 1.63 10.11 -11.33
CA ALA A 145 2.64 9.11 -11.63
C ALA A 145 2.08 7.77 -12.11
N ARG A 146 0.82 7.45 -11.81
CA ARG A 146 0.20 6.20 -12.26
C ARG A 146 -0.04 6.22 -13.77
N GLU A 147 0.31 5.14 -14.44
CA GLU A 147 0.07 4.95 -15.87
C GLU A 147 -1.31 4.36 -16.14
N ASP A 148 -1.73 3.39 -15.35
CA ASP A 148 -3.05 2.75 -15.45
C ASP A 148 -4.04 3.42 -14.50
N ALA A 149 -5.00 4.16 -15.05
CA ALA A 149 -6.07 4.83 -14.28
C ALA A 149 -6.91 3.87 -13.43
N SER A 150 -6.87 2.57 -13.68
CA SER A 150 -7.54 1.56 -12.85
C SER A 150 -6.80 1.26 -11.54
N LEU A 151 -5.50 1.59 -11.41
CA LEU A 151 -4.80 1.54 -10.13
C LEU A 151 -5.47 2.50 -9.13
N VAL A 152 -5.79 2.02 -7.94
CA VAL A 152 -6.45 2.83 -6.92
C VAL A 152 -5.40 3.44 -6.00
N ILE A 153 -5.46 4.77 -5.85
CA ILE A 153 -4.70 5.51 -4.84
C ILE A 153 -5.65 5.81 -3.68
N VAL A 154 -5.28 5.37 -2.49
CA VAL A 154 -6.06 5.58 -1.26
C VAL A 154 -5.34 6.62 -0.39
N ALA A 155 -5.94 7.79 -0.24
CA ALA A 155 -5.46 8.78 0.71
C ALA A 155 -5.87 8.35 2.13
N ARG A 156 -4.90 8.15 3.01
CA ARG A 156 -5.09 7.80 4.41
C ARG A 156 -4.72 8.99 5.29
N THR A 157 -5.50 9.23 6.34
CA THR A 157 -5.15 10.24 7.34
C THR A 157 -5.10 9.62 8.73
N SER A 158 -4.12 10.02 9.52
CA SER A 158 -3.99 9.69 10.94
C SER A 158 -4.52 10.80 11.87
N ALA A 159 -5.14 11.86 11.30
CA ALA A 159 -5.60 13.02 12.04
C ALA A 159 -6.51 12.68 13.22
N VAL A 160 -7.47 11.76 13.01
CA VAL A 160 -8.41 11.33 14.07
C VAL A 160 -7.70 10.81 15.31
N ASN A 161 -6.56 10.16 15.15
CA ASN A 161 -5.79 9.59 16.27
C ASN A 161 -4.81 10.59 16.88
N LEU A 162 -4.31 11.55 16.10
CA LEU A 162 -3.22 12.45 16.50
C LEU A 162 -3.71 13.82 16.98
N VAL A 163 -4.85 14.31 16.46
CA VAL A 163 -5.35 15.67 16.79
C VAL A 163 -6.80 15.70 17.25
N GLY A 164 -7.51 14.57 17.27
CA GLY A 164 -8.88 14.42 17.79
C GLY A 164 -9.97 14.72 16.78
#